data_d4af65bd0e2ff91eb648dd5b96b15f54
#
_entry.id   d4af65bd0e2ff91eb648dd5b96b15f54
#
_cell.length_a   1.000
_cell.length_b   1.000
_cell.length_c   1.000
_cell.angle_alpha   90.00
_cell.angle_beta   90.00
_cell.angle_gamma   90.00
#
_symmetry.space_group_name_H-M   'P 1'
#
loop_
_entity.id
_entity.type
_entity.pdbx_description
1 polymer ?
#
loop_
_entity_poly.entity_id
_entity_poly.type
_entity_poly.pdbx_seq_one_letter_code
_entity_poly.pdbx_strand_id
1 'polypeptide(L)'
;MVWPFKSRAQKSIARIEVAGAIAGATRKNVLEALDEVVERKFPALLLRIDSPGGTVGDSQEIYNALLRLQDKKIPVVASFGNISASGGVYIAMGAQHIVSNPGTITGSIGVILRGNNLEQLLDRVGVSFKVIKSGPYKDILAFD
;
A
#
# COMPACT_ATOMS: atom_id res chain seq x y z
N MET A 1 -16.17 -26.14 38.74
CA MET A 1 -15.41 -24.89 39.00
C MET A 1 -14.49 -24.67 37.83
N VAL A 2 -14.91 -23.82 36.84
CA VAL A 2 -14.12 -23.56 35.64
C VAL A 2 -13.23 -22.38 35.96
N TRP A 3 -11.92 -22.58 35.99
CA TRP A 3 -10.92 -21.51 36.18
C TRP A 3 -10.85 -20.69 34.94
N PRO A 4 -11.08 -19.36 34.95
CA PRO A 4 -10.91 -18.54 33.78
C PRO A 4 -9.40 -18.36 33.53
N PHE A 5 -8.87 -19.03 32.51
CA PHE A 5 -7.54 -18.70 32.01
C PHE A 5 -7.57 -17.27 31.51
N LYS A 6 -7.06 -16.32 32.30
CA LYS A 6 -6.71 -14.99 31.80
C LYS A 6 -5.67 -15.21 30.71
N SER A 7 -6.03 -14.91 29.47
CA SER A 7 -5.07 -14.89 28.37
C SER A 7 -3.91 -14.00 28.81
N ARG A 8 -2.69 -14.57 28.88
CA ARG A 8 -1.50 -13.78 29.13
C ARG A 8 -1.44 -12.70 28.06
N ALA A 9 -1.44 -11.43 28.44
CA ALA A 9 -1.24 -10.35 27.52
C ALA A 9 0.03 -10.63 26.68
N GLN A 10 -0.10 -10.51 25.37
CA GLN A 10 1.02 -10.73 24.45
C GLN A 10 2.15 -9.77 24.84
N LYS A 11 3.31 -10.30 25.23
CA LYS A 11 4.46 -9.47 25.63
C LYS A 11 5.27 -8.94 24.45
N SER A 12 5.06 -9.49 23.25
CA SER A 12 5.76 -9.10 22.01
C SER A 12 4.90 -8.19 21.14
N ILE A 13 5.52 -7.28 20.43
CA ILE A 13 4.90 -6.46 19.40
C ILE A 13 4.86 -7.23 18.07
N ALA A 14 3.90 -6.90 17.21
CA ALA A 14 3.87 -7.40 15.85
C ALA A 14 4.91 -6.67 14.98
N ARG A 15 5.49 -7.36 14.00
CA ARG A 15 6.28 -6.75 12.93
C ARG A 15 5.76 -7.23 11.59
N ILE A 16 5.36 -6.26 10.76
CA ILE A 16 4.97 -6.50 9.37
C ILE A 16 5.99 -5.80 8.47
N GLU A 17 6.35 -6.44 7.37
CA GLU A 17 7.26 -5.88 6.38
C GLU A 17 6.56 -5.69 5.04
N VAL A 18 6.69 -4.47 4.48
CA VAL A 18 6.24 -4.12 3.13
C VAL A 18 7.49 -3.93 2.30
N ALA A 19 7.86 -4.95 1.53
CA ALA A 19 9.05 -4.93 0.68
C ALA A 19 8.67 -4.97 -0.80
N GLY A 20 9.41 -4.22 -1.62
CA GLY A 20 9.18 -4.15 -3.07
C GLY A 20 7.94 -3.36 -3.46
N ALA A 21 7.44 -3.58 -4.68
CA ALA A 21 6.30 -2.83 -5.21
C ALA A 21 4.99 -3.17 -4.48
N ILE A 22 4.19 -2.13 -4.20
CA ILE A 22 2.84 -2.28 -3.64
C ILE A 22 1.88 -2.60 -4.78
N ALA A 23 1.42 -3.84 -4.81
CA ALA A 23 0.46 -4.37 -5.78
C ALA A 23 -0.50 -5.35 -5.08
N GLY A 24 -1.45 -5.91 -5.80
CA GLY A 24 -2.51 -6.75 -5.25
C GLY A 24 -2.03 -7.87 -4.31
N ALA A 25 -0.92 -8.55 -4.62
CA ALA A 25 -0.34 -9.57 -3.76
C ALA A 25 0.20 -8.99 -2.44
N THR A 26 0.95 -7.88 -2.52
CA THR A 26 1.48 -7.16 -1.34
C THR A 26 0.34 -6.68 -0.45
N ARG A 27 -0.67 -6.03 -1.06
CA ARG A 27 -1.86 -5.58 -0.34
C ARG A 27 -2.54 -6.73 0.40
N LYS A 28 -2.82 -7.84 -0.31
CA LYS A 28 -3.48 -9.01 0.31
C LYS A 28 -2.73 -9.51 1.53
N ASN A 29 -1.43 -9.75 1.39
CA ASN A 29 -0.60 -10.27 2.48
C ASN A 29 -0.54 -9.31 3.68
N VAL A 30 -0.45 -8.00 3.42
CA VAL A 30 -0.41 -6.99 4.47
C VAL A 30 -1.76 -6.90 5.20
N LEU A 31 -2.88 -6.93 4.48
CA LEU A 31 -4.21 -6.88 5.10
C LEU A 31 -4.45 -8.12 5.97
N GLU A 32 -4.13 -9.32 5.49
CA GLU A 32 -4.21 -10.56 6.29
C GLU A 32 -3.35 -10.48 7.55
N ALA A 33 -2.12 -9.97 7.45
CA ALA A 33 -1.23 -9.77 8.60
C ALA A 33 -1.78 -8.73 9.60
N LEU A 34 -2.41 -7.65 9.12
CA LEU A 34 -3.05 -6.65 9.97
C LEU A 34 -4.26 -7.21 10.72
N ASP A 35 -5.05 -8.08 10.07
CA ASP A 35 -6.15 -8.79 10.72
C ASP A 35 -5.63 -9.71 11.82
N GLU A 36 -4.53 -10.44 11.56
CA GLU A 36 -3.87 -11.28 12.57
C GLU A 36 -3.37 -10.47 13.79
N VAL A 37 -2.85 -9.24 13.56
CA VAL A 37 -2.46 -8.33 14.65
C VAL A 37 -3.62 -8.07 15.60
N VAL A 38 -4.81 -7.85 15.06
CA VAL A 38 -6.02 -7.61 15.86
C VAL A 38 -6.49 -8.89 16.55
N GLU A 39 -6.60 -10.00 15.82
CA GLU A 39 -7.10 -11.28 16.36
C GLU A 39 -6.23 -11.79 17.49
N ARG A 40 -4.91 -11.73 17.33
CA ARG A 40 -3.94 -12.17 18.35
C ARG A 40 -3.70 -11.13 19.44
N LYS A 41 -4.35 -9.97 19.38
CA LYS A 41 -4.29 -8.90 20.39
C LYS A 41 -2.86 -8.42 20.66
N PHE A 42 -2.07 -8.21 19.62
CA PHE A 42 -0.76 -7.60 19.78
C PHE A 42 -0.92 -6.17 20.32
N PRO A 43 -0.07 -5.76 21.29
CA PRO A 43 -0.17 -4.45 21.92
C PRO A 43 0.29 -3.29 21.03
N ALA A 44 1.09 -3.57 20.00
CA ALA A 44 1.62 -2.58 19.06
C ALA A 44 2.09 -3.24 17.76
N LEU A 45 2.24 -2.43 16.71
CA LEU A 45 2.74 -2.83 15.40
C LEU A 45 3.98 -2.00 15.00
N LEU A 46 5.04 -2.67 14.61
CA LEU A 46 6.15 -2.12 13.84
C LEU A 46 5.94 -2.43 12.36
N LEU A 47 5.67 -1.41 11.56
CA LEU A 47 5.52 -1.53 10.11
C LEU A 47 6.85 -1.17 9.43
N ARG A 48 7.61 -2.16 8.97
CA ARG A 48 8.84 -1.94 8.20
C ARG A 48 8.49 -1.74 6.73
N ILE A 49 8.94 -0.63 6.14
CA ILE A 49 8.66 -0.30 4.73
C ILE A 49 9.97 -0.16 3.98
N ASP A 50 10.14 -0.99 2.95
CA ASP A 50 11.25 -0.92 1.99
C ASP A 50 10.68 -1.06 0.57
N SER A 51 10.03 0.02 0.09
CA SER A 51 9.16 0.00 -1.08
C SER A 51 9.28 1.30 -1.89
N PRO A 52 9.41 1.22 -3.22
CA PRO A 52 9.32 2.38 -4.09
C PRO A 52 7.89 2.92 -4.26
N GLY A 53 6.89 2.28 -3.64
CA GLY A 53 5.47 2.54 -3.85
C GLY A 53 4.84 1.53 -4.81
N GLY A 54 3.72 1.89 -5.41
CA GLY A 54 2.98 1.01 -6.31
C GLY A 54 1.62 1.60 -6.70
N THR A 55 0.63 0.74 -6.85
CA THR A 55 -0.71 1.17 -7.25
C THR A 55 -1.38 2.00 -6.16
N VAL A 56 -2.12 3.02 -6.60
CA VAL A 56 -2.82 3.95 -5.68
C VAL A 56 -3.87 3.22 -4.85
N GLY A 57 -4.69 2.40 -5.49
CA GLY A 57 -5.76 1.66 -4.82
C GLY A 57 -5.26 0.71 -3.74
N ASP A 58 -4.22 -0.10 -4.05
CA ASP A 58 -3.64 -1.02 -3.08
C ASP A 58 -3.02 -0.27 -1.89
N SER A 59 -2.35 0.85 -2.15
CA SER A 59 -1.78 1.71 -1.10
C SER A 59 -2.88 2.31 -0.21
N GLN A 60 -3.99 2.76 -0.81
CA GLN A 60 -5.14 3.30 -0.10
C GLN A 60 -5.79 2.27 0.84
N GLU A 61 -5.95 1.03 0.38
CA GLU A 61 -6.55 -0.02 1.21
C GLU A 61 -5.69 -0.34 2.43
N ILE A 62 -4.36 -0.42 2.25
CA ILE A 62 -3.42 -0.63 3.37
C ILE A 62 -3.47 0.56 4.35
N TYR A 63 -3.42 1.79 3.84
CA TYR A 63 -3.54 3.00 4.66
C TYR A 63 -4.81 2.99 5.52
N ASN A 64 -5.96 2.71 4.91
CA ASN A 64 -7.23 2.64 5.61
C ASN A 64 -7.24 1.52 6.68
N ALA A 65 -6.57 0.40 6.41
CA ALA A 65 -6.45 -0.68 7.40
C ALA A 65 -5.61 -0.26 8.61
N LEU A 66 -4.54 0.51 8.39
CA LEU A 66 -3.72 1.06 9.49
C LEU A 66 -4.51 2.05 10.34
N LEU A 67 -5.35 2.90 9.73
CA LEU A 67 -6.23 3.79 10.49
C LEU A 67 -7.20 3.01 11.39
N ARG A 68 -7.76 1.89 10.90
CA ARG A 68 -8.62 1.02 11.73
C ARG A 68 -7.91 0.42 12.95
N LEU A 69 -6.57 0.20 12.87
CA LEU A 69 -5.79 -0.19 14.04
C LEU A 69 -5.71 0.92 15.08
N GLN A 70 -5.62 2.19 14.66
CA GLN A 70 -5.63 3.33 15.56
C GLN A 70 -6.96 3.41 16.32
N ASP A 71 -8.10 3.20 15.65
CA ASP A 71 -9.43 3.16 16.27
C ASP A 71 -9.50 2.05 17.35
N LYS A 72 -8.77 0.95 17.15
CA LYS A 72 -8.63 -0.14 18.12
C LYS A 72 -7.58 0.12 19.20
N LYS A 73 -6.97 1.31 19.22
CA LYS A 73 -5.90 1.71 20.17
C LYS A 73 -4.64 0.83 20.08
N ILE A 74 -4.35 0.27 18.91
CA ILE A 74 -3.11 -0.42 18.63
C ILE A 74 -2.14 0.57 17.99
N PRO A 75 -1.10 1.03 18.71
CA PRO A 75 -0.14 1.97 18.16
C PRO A 75 0.67 1.35 17.04
N VAL A 76 0.91 2.14 15.99
CA VAL A 76 1.69 1.75 14.82
C VAL A 76 2.88 2.69 14.68
N VAL A 77 4.08 2.13 14.55
CA VAL A 77 5.29 2.86 14.18
C VAL A 77 5.74 2.37 12.81
N ALA A 78 5.85 3.27 11.84
CA ALA A 78 6.45 2.98 10.54
C ALA A 78 7.97 3.20 10.60
N SER A 79 8.72 2.24 10.07
CA SER A 79 10.18 2.31 9.99
C SER A 79 10.61 2.14 8.53
N PHE A 80 11.26 3.15 7.98
CA PHE A 80 11.71 3.15 6.59
C PHE A 80 12.99 2.34 6.40
N GLY A 81 13.04 1.60 5.28
CA GLY A 81 14.19 0.84 4.82
C GLY A 81 15.17 1.67 3.99
N ASN A 82 15.72 1.05 2.97
CA ASN A 82 16.56 1.74 1.99
C ASN A 82 15.72 2.74 1.18
N ILE A 83 14.50 2.34 0.85
CA ILE A 83 13.55 3.16 0.13
C ILE A 83 12.17 3.09 0.77
N SER A 84 11.52 4.24 0.91
CA SER A 84 10.10 4.33 1.22
C SER A 84 9.55 5.55 0.49
N ALA A 85 9.06 5.33 -0.72
CA ALA A 85 8.68 6.41 -1.64
C ALA A 85 7.25 6.23 -2.16
N SER A 86 6.63 7.33 -2.61
CA SER A 86 5.30 7.34 -3.22
C SER A 86 4.26 6.59 -2.35
N GLY A 87 3.67 5.49 -2.84
CA GLY A 87 2.76 4.63 -2.06
C GLY A 87 3.35 4.13 -0.75
N GLY A 88 4.68 3.95 -0.65
CA GLY A 88 5.36 3.59 0.60
C GLY A 88 5.26 4.66 1.67
N VAL A 89 5.44 5.94 1.29
CA VAL A 89 5.19 7.08 2.20
C VAL A 89 3.69 7.16 2.52
N TYR A 90 2.83 6.98 1.52
CA TYR A 90 1.40 7.09 1.69
C TYR A 90 0.85 6.11 2.74
N ILE A 91 1.24 4.84 2.69
CA ILE A 91 0.83 3.88 3.72
C ILE A 91 1.42 4.22 5.10
N ALA A 92 2.65 4.76 5.16
CA ALA A 92 3.28 5.16 6.42
C ALA A 92 2.52 6.28 7.15
N MET A 93 1.81 7.14 6.42
CA MET A 93 0.97 8.18 7.01
C MET A 93 -0.20 7.62 7.83
N GLY A 94 -0.51 6.33 7.69
CA GLY A 94 -1.43 5.59 8.57
C GLY A 94 -0.82 5.20 9.94
N ALA A 95 0.47 5.49 10.21
CA ALA A 95 1.11 5.27 11.50
C ALA A 95 1.12 6.54 12.36
N GLN A 96 1.22 6.39 13.69
CA GLN A 96 1.35 7.53 14.60
C GLN A 96 2.76 8.13 14.58
N HIS A 97 3.76 7.30 14.30
CA HIS A 97 5.16 7.74 14.23
C HIS A 97 5.84 7.14 13.03
N ILE A 98 6.68 7.94 12.38
CA ILE A 98 7.51 7.53 11.26
C ILE A 98 8.97 7.74 11.62
N VAL A 99 9.77 6.70 11.48
CA VAL A 99 11.23 6.73 11.72
C VAL A 99 11.92 6.40 10.40
N SER A 100 12.87 7.23 10.00
CA SER A 100 13.66 7.06 8.79
C SER A 100 15.15 7.13 9.10
N ASN A 101 15.95 6.37 8.37
CA ASN A 101 17.39 6.57 8.37
C ASN A 101 17.76 7.81 7.54
N PRO A 102 18.86 8.50 7.86
CA PRO A 102 19.31 9.66 7.06
C PRO A 102 19.56 9.34 5.58
N GLY A 103 19.96 8.10 5.28
CA GLY A 103 20.22 7.65 3.90
C GLY A 103 19.00 7.03 3.18
N THR A 104 17.83 7.03 3.78
CA THR A 104 16.63 6.49 3.13
C THR A 104 16.21 7.35 1.94
N ILE A 105 15.97 6.72 0.81
CA ILE A 105 15.30 7.37 -0.34
C ILE A 105 13.81 7.46 -0.02
N THR A 106 13.28 8.68 0.06
CA THR A 106 11.88 8.92 0.44
C THR A 106 11.24 10.06 -0.36
N GLY A 107 9.95 10.32 -0.12
CA GLY A 107 9.20 11.33 -0.87
C GLY A 107 8.61 10.77 -2.15
N SER A 108 8.84 11.43 -3.29
CA SER A 108 8.28 11.04 -4.60
C SER A 108 6.75 10.83 -4.56
N ILE A 109 6.06 11.71 -3.83
CA ILE A 109 4.59 11.65 -3.69
C ILE A 109 3.96 12.23 -4.94
N GLY A 110 3.28 11.38 -5.71
CA GLY A 110 2.61 11.78 -6.94
C GLY A 110 1.93 10.60 -7.61
N VAL A 111 1.03 10.89 -8.54
CA VAL A 111 0.35 9.89 -9.36
C VAL A 111 0.85 10.02 -10.79
N ILE A 112 1.28 8.91 -11.37
CA ILE A 112 1.69 8.83 -12.77
C ILE A 112 0.71 7.93 -13.49
N LEU A 113 0.11 8.47 -14.55
CA LEU A 113 -0.63 7.70 -15.52
C LEU A 113 0.27 7.52 -16.75
N ARG A 114 0.52 6.29 -17.16
CA ARG A 114 1.31 5.99 -18.37
C ARG A 114 0.41 5.29 -19.37
N GLY A 115 0.38 5.82 -20.58
CA GLY A 115 -0.22 5.21 -21.75
C GLY A 115 0.81 5.16 -22.87
N ASN A 116 0.66 4.23 -23.79
CA ASN A 116 1.42 4.19 -25.05
C ASN A 116 0.53 4.73 -26.15
N ASN A 117 1.02 5.70 -26.93
CA ASN A 117 0.34 6.12 -28.15
C ASN A 117 0.98 5.35 -29.33
N LEU A 118 0.20 4.48 -29.93
CA LEU A 118 0.57 3.65 -31.07
C LEU A 118 -0.07 4.11 -32.39
N GLU A 119 -0.86 5.19 -32.36
CA GLU A 119 -1.63 5.70 -33.50
C GLU A 119 -0.75 5.88 -34.75
N GLN A 120 0.37 6.58 -34.62
CA GLN A 120 1.28 6.82 -35.75
C GLN A 120 1.93 5.53 -36.28
N LEU A 121 2.16 4.54 -35.44
CA LEU A 121 2.70 3.25 -35.85
C LEU A 121 1.65 2.45 -36.62
N LEU A 122 0.42 2.44 -36.12
CA LEU A 122 -0.70 1.74 -36.73
C LEU A 122 -1.09 2.37 -38.08
N ASP A 123 -1.08 3.69 -38.18
CA ASP A 123 -1.29 4.42 -39.43
C ASP A 123 -0.26 4.01 -40.51
N ARG A 124 1.00 3.86 -40.12
CA ARG A 124 2.05 3.41 -41.07
C ARG A 124 1.84 2.00 -41.62
N VAL A 125 1.14 1.14 -40.89
CA VAL A 125 0.82 -0.24 -41.32
C VAL A 125 -0.61 -0.34 -41.84
N GLY A 126 -1.32 0.79 -41.99
CA GLY A 126 -2.67 0.84 -42.56
C GLY A 126 -3.76 0.33 -41.65
N VAL A 127 -3.53 0.29 -40.33
CA VAL A 127 -4.53 -0.11 -39.32
C VAL A 127 -5.12 1.13 -38.69
N SER A 128 -6.43 1.32 -38.80
CA SER A 128 -7.17 2.38 -38.10
C SER A 128 -8.22 1.80 -37.17
N PHE A 129 -8.36 2.37 -35.98
CA PHE A 129 -9.40 2.03 -35.03
C PHE A 129 -10.60 2.94 -35.18
N LYS A 130 -11.78 2.36 -35.35
CA LYS A 130 -13.03 3.11 -35.26
C LYS A 130 -13.56 3.03 -33.84
N VAL A 131 -13.28 4.05 -33.05
CA VAL A 131 -13.76 4.10 -31.65
C VAL A 131 -15.19 4.63 -31.61
N ILE A 132 -16.11 3.84 -31.00
CA ILE A 132 -17.46 4.28 -30.68
C ILE A 132 -17.53 4.41 -29.17
N LYS A 133 -17.60 5.62 -28.65
CA LYS A 133 -17.58 5.89 -27.21
C LYS A 133 -18.79 6.69 -26.75
N SER A 134 -19.24 6.43 -25.53
CA SER A 134 -20.39 7.10 -24.90
C SER A 134 -20.03 8.41 -24.17
N GLY A 135 -18.76 8.83 -24.20
CA GLY A 135 -18.29 10.07 -23.55
C GLY A 135 -16.84 10.40 -23.89
N PRO A 136 -16.42 11.68 -23.73
CA PRO A 136 -15.14 12.18 -24.23
C PRO A 136 -13.92 11.59 -23.50
N TYR A 137 -14.07 11.02 -22.32
CA TYR A 137 -12.97 10.53 -21.49
C TYR A 137 -12.98 8.99 -21.28
N LYS A 138 -13.82 8.26 -22.02
CA LYS A 138 -13.98 6.83 -21.80
C LYS A 138 -12.81 6.00 -22.31
N ASP A 139 -11.96 6.58 -23.10
CA ASP A 139 -10.79 5.99 -23.74
C ASP A 139 -9.46 6.57 -23.26
N ILE A 140 -9.44 7.24 -22.09
CA ILE A 140 -8.23 7.90 -21.56
C ILE A 140 -7.03 6.96 -21.36
N LEU A 141 -7.25 5.65 -21.36
CA LEU A 141 -6.25 4.59 -21.28
C LEU A 141 -6.18 3.72 -22.53
N ALA A 142 -6.89 4.08 -23.60
CA ALA A 142 -6.80 3.35 -24.86
C ALA A 142 -5.41 3.53 -25.50
N PHE A 143 -5.04 2.59 -26.36
CA PHE A 143 -3.72 2.57 -27.01
C PHE A 143 -3.70 3.33 -28.36
N ASP A 144 -4.69 4.16 -28.62
CA ASP A 144 -4.85 5.01 -29.81
C ASP A 144 -4.24 6.40 -29.68
#